data_72f82ba1380f9052ef0bdcdf36e5b5fb
#
_entry.id   72f82ba1380f9052ef0bdcdf36e5b5fb
#
_cell.length_a   1.000
_cell.length_b   1.000
_cell.length_c   1.000
_cell.angle_alpha   90.00
_cell.angle_beta   90.00
_cell.angle_gamma   90.00
#
_symmetry.space_group_name_H-M   'P 1'
#
loop_
_entity.id
_entity.type
_entity.pdbx_description
1 polymer ?
#
loop_
_entity_poly.entity_id
_entity_poly.type
_entity_poly.pdbx_seq_one_letter_code
_entity_poly.pdbx_strand_id
1 'polypeptide(L)'
;MLLAPAEITTLIGGPSEPLMQVEQTVHGMLNNQNLVAPPSCVGMIFTGEHAVFADTGYTGMLNQQLQQSANPYYYNTVGPRQVAQTVVIYETAEQAQSILTASQRQWQACAGGEVKLGTVGQNGENNLHFEVGQVQVGDHMLAVPMVANSQESGGSACQQVLAVRANVVVGVRACRDPEPPPGDYVADISSVRSDAVPLAAAMVDKITV
;
A
#
# COMPACT_ATOMS: atom_id res chain seq x y z
N MET A 1 -2.68 -17.27 1.85
CA MET A 1 -1.59 -16.29 1.69
C MET A 1 -1.95 -14.91 2.22
N LEU A 2 -3.18 -14.40 2.01
CA LEU A 2 -3.61 -13.17 2.68
C LEU A 2 -3.62 -13.33 4.21
N LEU A 3 -3.43 -12.22 4.92
CA LEU A 3 -3.52 -12.16 6.38
C LEU A 3 -4.95 -11.82 6.80
N ALA A 4 -5.46 -12.52 7.80
CA ALA A 4 -6.71 -12.17 8.45
C ALA A 4 -6.53 -10.91 9.34
N PRO A 5 -7.59 -10.16 9.65
CA PRO A 5 -7.52 -9.00 10.54
C PRO A 5 -6.81 -9.27 11.87
N ALA A 6 -7.05 -10.42 12.49
CA ALA A 6 -6.41 -10.80 13.75
C ALA A 6 -4.90 -11.01 13.62
N GLU A 7 -4.42 -11.55 12.48
CA GLU A 7 -2.99 -11.70 12.21
C GLU A 7 -2.32 -10.35 12.03
N ILE A 8 -2.96 -9.43 11.30
CA ILE A 8 -2.50 -8.05 11.12
C ILE A 8 -2.36 -7.36 12.49
N THR A 9 -3.40 -7.43 13.31
CA THR A 9 -3.39 -6.87 14.67
C THR A 9 -2.24 -7.42 15.52
N THR A 10 -1.94 -8.70 15.40
CA THR A 10 -0.84 -9.33 16.14
C THR A 10 0.53 -8.81 15.67
N LEU A 11 0.70 -8.56 14.37
CA LEU A 11 1.98 -8.21 13.77
C LEU A 11 2.35 -6.73 13.96
N ILE A 12 1.38 -5.83 13.85
CA ILE A 12 1.66 -4.37 13.79
C ILE A 12 0.90 -3.56 14.85
N GLY A 13 0.27 -4.23 15.78
CA GLY A 13 -0.63 -3.62 16.76
C GLY A 13 -2.02 -3.37 16.17
N GLY A 14 -3.01 -3.55 17.00
CA GLY A 14 -4.41 -3.39 16.59
C GLY A 14 -4.88 -1.95 16.71
N PRO A 15 -5.81 -1.53 15.85
CA PRO A 15 -6.69 -0.43 16.15
C PRO A 15 -7.63 -0.80 17.33
N SER A 16 -8.16 0.20 18.00
CA SER A 16 -9.23 0.02 18.99
C SER A 16 -10.48 -0.62 18.37
N GLU A 17 -10.70 -0.38 17.09
CA GLU A 17 -11.76 -0.94 16.26
C GLU A 17 -11.19 -2.00 15.30
N PRO A 18 -11.86 -3.15 15.10
CA PRO A 18 -11.36 -4.18 14.20
C PRO A 18 -11.31 -3.70 12.74
N LEU A 19 -10.29 -4.15 12.01
CA LEU A 19 -10.26 -4.01 10.57
C LEU A 19 -11.36 -4.89 9.95
N MET A 20 -12.18 -4.30 9.10
CA MET A 20 -13.20 -4.99 8.33
C MET A 20 -12.81 -5.06 6.86
N GLN A 21 -13.12 -6.18 6.23
CA GLN A 21 -12.96 -6.30 4.78
C GLN A 21 -14.01 -5.43 4.09
N VAL A 22 -13.55 -4.47 3.30
CA VAL A 22 -14.43 -3.58 2.51
C VAL A 22 -14.48 -3.97 1.04
N GLU A 23 -13.41 -4.61 0.54
CA GLU A 23 -13.34 -5.06 -0.83
C GLU A 23 -12.47 -6.32 -0.96
N GLN A 24 -12.85 -7.21 -1.87
CA GLN A 24 -12.04 -8.33 -2.31
C GLN A 24 -12.32 -8.60 -3.78
N THR A 25 -11.26 -8.66 -4.59
CA THR A 25 -11.33 -8.92 -6.02
C THR A 25 -10.48 -10.13 -6.36
N VAL A 26 -11.11 -11.13 -6.97
CA VAL A 26 -10.45 -12.35 -7.45
C VAL A 26 -10.26 -12.25 -8.95
N HIS A 27 -9.07 -12.52 -9.45
CA HIS A 27 -8.68 -12.38 -10.86
C HIS A 27 -8.91 -10.99 -11.47
N GLY A 28 -9.00 -9.97 -10.61
CA GLY A 28 -9.21 -8.59 -11.02
C GLY A 28 -8.06 -7.68 -10.60
N MET A 29 -7.75 -6.72 -11.48
CA MET A 29 -6.82 -5.64 -11.21
C MET A 29 -7.57 -4.35 -10.89
N LEU A 30 -7.01 -3.55 -10.00
CA LEU A 30 -7.45 -2.18 -9.81
C LEU A 30 -6.99 -1.32 -10.98
N ASN A 31 -7.69 -0.24 -11.28
CA ASN A 31 -7.31 0.69 -12.34
C ASN A 31 -7.49 2.12 -11.85
N ASN A 32 -6.50 2.57 -11.07
CA ASN A 32 -6.48 3.90 -10.46
C ASN A 32 -5.46 4.85 -11.12
N GLN A 33 -4.90 4.47 -12.26
CA GLN A 33 -3.84 5.23 -12.91
C GLN A 33 -4.26 6.69 -13.24
N ASN A 34 -5.51 6.90 -13.59
CA ASN A 34 -6.07 8.23 -13.85
C ASN A 34 -6.31 9.08 -12.59
N LEU A 35 -6.22 8.48 -11.40
CA LEU A 35 -6.34 9.18 -10.12
C LEU A 35 -4.98 9.64 -9.59
N VAL A 36 -3.86 9.20 -10.18
CA VAL A 36 -2.51 9.47 -9.71
C VAL A 36 -1.75 10.38 -10.66
N ALA A 37 -1.08 11.38 -10.13
CA ALA A 37 -0.20 12.26 -10.89
C ALA A 37 1.20 12.34 -10.23
N PRO A 38 2.27 11.94 -10.93
CA PRO A 38 2.26 11.40 -12.29
C PRO A 38 1.67 9.97 -12.36
N PRO A 39 0.97 9.59 -13.45
CA PRO A 39 0.32 8.27 -13.57
C PRO A 39 1.28 7.08 -13.46
N SER A 40 2.55 7.28 -13.80
CA SER A 40 3.59 6.26 -13.65
C SER A 40 3.85 5.84 -12.20
N CYS A 41 3.41 6.61 -11.21
CA CYS A 41 3.62 6.31 -9.78
C CYS A 41 2.48 5.48 -9.15
N VAL A 42 1.47 5.07 -9.95
CA VAL A 42 0.29 4.38 -9.43
C VAL A 42 0.61 3.10 -8.65
N GLY A 43 1.55 2.27 -9.14
CA GLY A 43 1.94 1.01 -8.50
C GLY A 43 2.67 1.19 -7.15
N MET A 44 3.16 2.40 -6.89
CA MET A 44 3.73 2.77 -5.61
C MET A 44 2.65 3.23 -4.60
N ILE A 45 1.52 3.75 -5.10
CA ILE A 45 0.42 4.24 -4.28
C ILE A 45 -0.59 3.14 -3.96
N PHE A 46 -0.87 2.26 -4.92
CA PHE A 46 -1.87 1.19 -4.78
C PHE A 46 -1.25 -0.19 -5.04
N THR A 47 -1.76 -1.20 -4.32
CA THR A 47 -1.47 -2.61 -4.63
C THR A 47 -2.38 -3.10 -5.76
N GLY A 48 -1.96 -4.12 -6.52
CA GLY A 48 -2.81 -4.81 -7.48
C GLY A 48 -3.23 -4.00 -8.71
N GLU A 49 -2.44 -3.02 -9.11
CA GLU A 49 -2.77 -2.10 -10.19
C GLU A 49 -2.59 -2.69 -11.60
N HIS A 50 -3.55 -2.39 -12.48
CA HIS A 50 -3.51 -2.76 -13.89
C HIS A 50 -2.19 -2.32 -14.56
N ALA A 51 -1.74 -1.10 -14.30
CA ALA A 51 -0.50 -0.56 -14.88
C ALA A 51 0.77 -1.33 -14.47
N VAL A 52 0.70 -2.16 -13.43
CA VAL A 52 1.82 -2.98 -12.95
C VAL A 52 1.72 -4.42 -13.46
N PHE A 53 0.52 -4.98 -13.51
CA PHE A 53 0.31 -6.42 -13.70
C PHE A 53 -0.36 -6.80 -15.03
N ALA A 54 -0.91 -5.84 -15.78
CA ALA A 54 -1.49 -6.15 -17.09
C ALA A 54 -0.42 -6.72 -18.04
N ASP A 55 -0.82 -7.69 -18.85
CA ASP A 55 0.01 -8.32 -19.87
C ASP A 55 1.31 -8.97 -19.37
N THR A 56 1.44 -9.18 -18.04
CA THR A 56 2.62 -9.80 -17.43
C THR A 56 2.57 -11.32 -17.38
N GLY A 57 1.46 -11.94 -17.81
CA GLY A 57 1.30 -13.39 -17.85
C GLY A 57 1.04 -14.03 -16.48
N TYR A 58 0.45 -13.30 -15.53
CA TYR A 58 0.05 -13.90 -14.26
C TYR A 58 -1.06 -14.95 -14.44
N THR A 59 -1.05 -15.99 -13.61
CA THR A 59 -2.01 -17.09 -13.65
C THR A 59 -3.12 -16.97 -12.59
N GLY A 60 -2.89 -16.16 -11.57
CA GLY A 60 -3.87 -15.88 -10.52
C GLY A 60 -3.57 -14.59 -9.78
N MET A 61 -4.62 -13.91 -9.34
CA MET A 61 -4.51 -12.67 -8.57
C MET A 61 -5.64 -12.59 -7.55
N LEU A 62 -5.30 -12.10 -6.36
CA LEU A 62 -6.25 -11.80 -5.30
C LEU A 62 -5.88 -10.49 -4.64
N ASN A 63 -6.82 -9.56 -4.64
CA ASN A 63 -6.71 -8.28 -3.93
C ASN A 63 -7.71 -8.26 -2.76
N GLN A 64 -7.29 -7.70 -1.65
CA GLN A 64 -8.14 -7.46 -0.48
C GLN A 64 -7.83 -6.11 0.13
N GLN A 65 -8.88 -5.37 0.45
CA GLN A 65 -8.80 -4.14 1.21
C GLN A 65 -9.52 -4.29 2.54
N LEU A 66 -8.81 -3.97 3.60
CA LEU A 66 -9.30 -3.93 4.98
C LEU A 66 -9.27 -2.48 5.46
N GLN A 67 -10.32 -2.06 6.13
CA GLN A 67 -10.45 -0.71 6.64
C GLN A 67 -11.11 -0.74 8.03
N GLN A 68 -10.75 0.19 8.88
CA GLN A 68 -11.53 0.45 10.09
C GLN A 68 -12.92 0.96 9.72
N SER A 69 -13.90 0.63 10.56
CA SER A 69 -15.23 1.24 10.47
C SER A 69 -15.06 2.76 10.52
N ALA A 70 -15.62 3.44 9.52
CA ALA A 70 -15.56 4.90 9.45
C ALA A 70 -16.44 5.51 10.56
N ASN A 71 -15.90 5.58 11.77
CA ASN A 71 -16.48 6.44 12.80
C ASN A 71 -15.76 7.80 12.74
N PRO A 72 -16.41 8.86 12.25
CA PRO A 72 -15.80 10.18 12.10
C PRO A 72 -15.40 10.83 13.44
N TYR A 73 -15.76 10.24 14.57
CA TYR A 73 -15.45 10.75 15.91
C TYR A 73 -14.16 10.19 16.53
N TYR A 74 -13.49 9.22 15.91
CA TYR A 74 -12.25 8.65 16.41
C TYR A 74 -11.04 9.13 15.59
N TYR A 75 -10.65 10.39 15.79
CA TYR A 75 -9.28 10.84 15.51
C TYR A 75 -8.39 10.34 16.66
N ASN A 76 -7.29 9.72 16.37
CA ASN A 76 -6.31 9.07 17.27
C ASN A 76 -6.54 7.57 17.51
N THR A 77 -6.82 6.82 16.48
CA THR A 77 -6.83 5.37 16.58
C THR A 77 -5.38 4.84 16.60
N VAL A 78 -5.03 4.16 17.67
CA VAL A 78 -3.80 3.38 17.72
C VAL A 78 -3.94 2.22 16.74
N GLY A 79 -3.09 2.16 15.73
CA GLY A 79 -3.10 1.08 14.76
C GLY A 79 -3.37 1.50 13.30
N PRO A 80 -3.34 0.57 12.35
CA PRO A 80 -3.60 0.86 10.95
C PRO A 80 -5.07 1.18 10.70
N ARG A 81 -5.34 2.23 9.92
CA ARG A 81 -6.69 2.58 9.44
C ARG A 81 -7.08 1.79 8.20
N GLN A 82 -6.09 1.48 7.37
CA GLN A 82 -6.28 0.77 6.11
C GLN A 82 -5.11 -0.18 5.88
N VAL A 83 -5.43 -1.40 5.46
CA VAL A 83 -4.45 -2.36 4.94
C VAL A 83 -4.98 -2.92 3.62
N ALA A 84 -4.20 -2.77 2.56
CA ALA A 84 -4.45 -3.42 1.29
C ALA A 84 -3.43 -4.53 1.08
N GLN A 85 -3.89 -5.67 0.59
CA GLN A 85 -3.06 -6.85 0.33
C GLN A 85 -3.32 -7.35 -1.08
N THR A 86 -2.25 -7.74 -1.78
CA THR A 86 -2.31 -8.32 -3.12
C THR A 86 -1.42 -9.55 -3.17
N VAL A 87 -1.90 -10.61 -3.80
CA VAL A 87 -1.11 -11.79 -4.15
C VAL A 87 -1.27 -12.03 -5.64
N VAL A 88 -0.16 -12.18 -6.36
CA VAL A 88 -0.13 -12.47 -7.80
C VAL A 88 0.74 -13.69 -8.04
N ILE A 89 0.23 -14.66 -8.77
CA ILE A 89 0.90 -15.92 -9.04
C ILE A 89 1.30 -15.96 -10.52
N TYR A 90 2.52 -16.39 -10.78
CA TYR A 90 3.09 -16.59 -12.12
C TYR A 90 3.39 -18.06 -12.37
N GLU A 91 3.71 -18.41 -13.62
CA GLU A 91 4.17 -19.74 -13.96
C GLU A 91 5.60 -19.98 -13.47
N THR A 92 6.44 -18.94 -13.49
CA THR A 92 7.87 -19.05 -13.13
C THR A 92 8.31 -17.98 -12.12
N ALA A 93 9.40 -18.29 -11.42
CA ALA A 93 10.02 -17.34 -10.48
C ALA A 93 10.64 -16.14 -11.21
N GLU A 94 11.15 -16.34 -12.41
CA GLU A 94 11.73 -15.27 -13.23
C GLU A 94 10.70 -14.23 -13.63
N GLN A 95 9.47 -14.65 -13.94
CA GLN A 95 8.38 -13.73 -14.23
C GLN A 95 8.06 -12.88 -12.99
N ALA A 96 7.90 -13.50 -11.81
CA ALA A 96 7.67 -12.79 -10.56
C ALA A 96 8.81 -11.80 -10.24
N GLN A 97 10.06 -12.22 -10.40
CA GLN A 97 11.25 -11.39 -10.17
C GLN A 97 11.32 -10.20 -11.16
N SER A 98 10.86 -10.39 -12.39
CA SER A 98 10.82 -9.30 -13.38
C SER A 98 9.90 -8.16 -12.96
N ILE A 99 8.78 -8.48 -12.27
CA ILE A 99 7.86 -7.47 -11.70
C ILE A 99 8.56 -6.65 -10.62
N LEU A 100 9.28 -7.30 -9.71
CA LEU A 100 10.04 -6.59 -8.67
C LEU A 100 11.06 -5.63 -9.29
N THR A 101 11.80 -6.09 -10.28
CA THR A 101 12.81 -5.29 -10.98
C THR A 101 12.20 -4.10 -11.75
N ALA A 102 11.06 -4.31 -12.41
CA ALA A 102 10.35 -3.23 -13.11
C ALA A 102 9.78 -2.21 -12.11
N SER A 103 9.16 -2.69 -11.04
CA SER A 103 8.63 -1.85 -9.96
C SER A 103 9.72 -1.05 -9.26
N GLN A 104 10.90 -1.64 -9.02
CA GLN A 104 12.03 -0.91 -8.44
C GLN A 104 12.39 0.33 -9.27
N ARG A 105 12.55 0.17 -10.58
CA ARG A 105 12.86 1.30 -11.47
C ARG A 105 11.78 2.37 -11.45
N GLN A 106 10.52 1.95 -11.49
CA GLN A 106 9.36 2.86 -11.46
C GLN A 106 9.29 3.62 -10.12
N TRP A 107 9.43 2.92 -8.99
CA TRP A 107 9.36 3.53 -7.68
C TRP A 107 10.52 4.49 -7.43
N GLN A 108 11.72 4.14 -7.87
CA GLN A 108 12.89 5.03 -7.77
C GLN A 108 12.71 6.32 -8.57
N ALA A 109 12.00 6.27 -9.70
CA ALA A 109 11.70 7.47 -10.50
C ALA A 109 10.64 8.38 -9.81
N CYS A 110 9.86 7.84 -8.87
CA CYS A 110 8.85 8.59 -8.11
C CYS A 110 9.34 9.01 -6.71
N ALA A 111 10.42 8.40 -6.22
CA ALA A 111 10.93 8.61 -4.86
C ALA A 111 11.50 10.02 -4.65
N GLY A 112 11.37 10.54 -3.44
CA GLY A 112 11.86 11.87 -3.07
C GLY A 112 11.07 13.03 -3.70
N GLY A 113 9.92 12.73 -4.30
CA GLY A 113 9.02 13.70 -4.93
C GLY A 113 7.64 13.75 -4.30
N GLU A 114 6.76 14.51 -4.93
CA GLU A 114 5.34 14.59 -4.59
C GLU A 114 4.51 13.76 -5.58
N VAL A 115 3.57 12.98 -5.05
CA VAL A 115 2.56 12.27 -5.83
C VAL A 115 1.19 12.75 -5.42
N LYS A 116 0.39 13.20 -6.39
CA LYS A 116 -0.98 13.67 -6.16
C LYS A 116 -1.96 12.52 -6.38
N LEU A 117 -2.89 12.37 -5.46
CA LEU A 117 -4.03 11.48 -5.59
C LEU A 117 -5.30 12.31 -5.69
N GLY A 118 -5.86 12.37 -6.89
CA GLY A 118 -7.12 13.04 -7.15
C GLY A 118 -8.30 12.14 -6.80
N THR A 119 -9.18 12.58 -5.91
CA THR A 119 -10.49 11.97 -5.80
C THR A 119 -11.45 12.69 -6.75
N VAL A 120 -12.19 11.94 -7.56
CA VAL A 120 -13.27 12.48 -8.39
C VAL A 120 -14.45 12.84 -7.48
N GLY A 121 -14.30 13.91 -6.70
CA GLY A 121 -15.39 14.53 -5.97
C GLY A 121 -16.10 15.55 -6.89
N GLN A 122 -17.37 15.79 -6.69
CA GLN A 122 -18.21 16.67 -7.52
C GLN A 122 -17.71 18.12 -7.61
N ASN A 123 -16.68 18.52 -6.84
CA ASN A 123 -16.10 19.86 -6.82
C ASN A 123 -14.58 19.92 -7.10
N GLY A 124 -13.96 18.84 -7.54
CA GLY A 124 -12.59 18.87 -8.11
C GLY A 124 -11.43 19.14 -7.14
N GLU A 125 -11.61 19.20 -5.83
CA GLU A 125 -10.61 19.76 -4.91
C GLU A 125 -10.11 18.84 -3.78
N ASN A 126 -10.45 17.56 -3.74
CA ASN A 126 -9.87 16.66 -2.75
C ASN A 126 -8.63 15.94 -3.30
N ASN A 127 -7.57 16.69 -3.56
CA ASN A 127 -6.28 16.13 -3.92
C ASN A 127 -5.47 15.84 -2.65
N LEU A 128 -5.20 14.58 -2.37
CA LEU A 128 -4.16 14.23 -1.40
C LEU A 128 -2.80 14.37 -2.07
N HIS A 129 -1.91 15.09 -1.41
CA HIS A 129 -0.53 15.26 -1.85
C HIS A 129 0.36 14.39 -0.96
N PHE A 130 0.90 13.33 -1.52
CA PHE A 130 1.85 12.46 -0.84
C PHE A 130 3.27 12.95 -1.07
N GLU A 131 3.96 13.28 -0.01
CA GLU A 131 5.42 13.29 0.01
C GLU A 131 5.90 11.83 0.05
N VAL A 132 6.78 11.47 -0.88
CA VAL A 132 7.29 10.12 -1.03
C VAL A 132 8.73 10.07 -0.57
N GLY A 133 9.02 9.14 0.34
CA GLY A 133 10.38 8.91 0.81
C GLY A 133 11.23 8.11 -0.17
N GLN A 134 12.43 7.75 0.28
CA GLN A 134 13.35 6.94 -0.51
C GLN A 134 12.90 5.48 -0.53
N VAL A 135 13.06 4.83 -1.68
CA VAL A 135 12.79 3.40 -1.83
C VAL A 135 13.89 2.60 -1.10
N GLN A 136 13.47 1.79 -0.17
CA GLN A 136 14.33 0.80 0.49
C GLN A 136 14.32 -0.47 -0.37
N VAL A 137 15.51 -0.89 -0.81
CA VAL A 137 15.69 -2.04 -1.69
C VAL A 137 16.37 -3.16 -0.92
N GLY A 138 15.68 -4.29 -0.78
CA GLY A 138 16.23 -5.56 -0.30
C GLY A 138 16.30 -6.59 -1.43
N ASP A 139 16.84 -7.76 -1.15
CA ASP A 139 17.06 -8.81 -2.17
C ASP A 139 15.77 -9.26 -2.86
N HIS A 140 14.68 -9.32 -2.13
CA HIS A 140 13.37 -9.79 -2.61
C HIS A 140 12.21 -8.87 -2.20
N MET A 141 12.51 -7.63 -1.81
CA MET A 141 11.52 -6.71 -1.28
C MET A 141 11.87 -5.26 -1.60
N LEU A 142 10.86 -4.49 -1.96
CA LEU A 142 10.90 -3.03 -2.03
C LEU A 142 9.97 -2.48 -0.95
N ALA A 143 10.39 -1.42 -0.28
CA ALA A 143 9.52 -0.67 0.63
C ALA A 143 9.67 0.82 0.40
N VAL A 144 8.58 1.57 0.49
CA VAL A 144 8.58 3.02 0.37
C VAL A 144 7.61 3.64 1.36
N PRO A 145 8.07 4.58 2.21
CA PRO A 145 7.19 5.36 3.06
C PRO A 145 6.62 6.54 2.27
N MET A 146 5.39 6.94 2.62
CA MET A 146 4.74 8.12 2.07
C MET A 146 3.83 8.77 3.09
N VAL A 147 3.75 10.09 3.07
CA VAL A 147 2.89 10.85 3.98
C VAL A 147 2.09 11.87 3.19
N ALA A 148 0.80 11.94 3.46
CA ALA A 148 -0.06 13.01 2.98
C ALA A 148 -0.54 13.84 4.15
N ASN A 149 -0.36 15.15 4.06
CA ASN A 149 -0.91 16.10 5.01
C ASN A 149 -2.23 16.64 4.48
N SER A 150 -3.26 16.62 5.32
CA SER A 150 -4.55 17.21 5.00
C SER A 150 -5.08 17.93 6.22
N GLN A 151 -5.40 19.20 6.05
CA GLN A 151 -6.03 20.01 7.10
C GLN A 151 -7.45 19.53 7.42
N GLU A 152 -8.15 18.97 6.42
CA GLU A 152 -9.55 18.56 6.56
C GLU A 152 -9.72 17.12 7.02
N SER A 153 -8.84 16.20 6.59
CA SER A 153 -8.96 14.76 6.83
C SER A 153 -7.92 14.16 7.77
N GLY A 154 -7.09 15.00 8.40
CA GLY A 154 -6.06 14.53 9.34
C GLY A 154 -4.83 13.90 8.70
N GLY A 155 -4.78 13.80 7.38
CA GLY A 155 -3.64 13.23 6.66
C GLY A 155 -3.60 11.70 6.64
N SER A 156 -2.51 11.15 6.12
CA SER A 156 -2.28 9.70 6.04
C SER A 156 -0.78 9.40 6.00
N ALA A 157 -0.32 8.52 6.86
CA ALA A 157 1.04 7.99 6.87
C ALA A 157 1.01 6.53 6.42
N CYS A 158 1.56 6.25 5.25
CA CYS A 158 1.47 4.95 4.60
C CYS A 158 2.86 4.36 4.32
N GLN A 159 2.97 3.04 4.38
CA GLN A 159 4.08 2.32 3.79
C GLN A 159 3.54 1.35 2.72
N GLN A 160 4.16 1.36 1.54
CA GLN A 160 3.92 0.40 0.47
C GLN A 160 5.09 -0.57 0.41
N VAL A 161 4.78 -1.85 0.24
CA VAL A 161 5.76 -2.94 0.06
C VAL A 161 5.37 -3.79 -1.14
N LEU A 162 6.37 -4.19 -1.91
CA LEU A 162 6.28 -5.25 -2.92
C LEU A 162 7.36 -6.28 -2.60
N ALA A 163 6.98 -7.55 -2.50
CA ALA A 163 7.90 -8.64 -2.20
C ALA A 163 7.68 -9.82 -3.14
N VAL A 164 8.74 -10.62 -3.35
CA VAL A 164 8.69 -11.81 -4.20
C VAL A 164 9.25 -13.02 -3.46
N ARG A 165 8.55 -14.13 -3.57
CA ARG A 165 9.08 -15.46 -3.18
C ARG A 165 8.66 -16.50 -4.21
N ALA A 166 9.62 -17.23 -4.74
CA ALA A 166 9.39 -18.16 -5.85
C ALA A 166 8.62 -17.46 -6.99
N ASN A 167 7.53 -18.04 -7.45
CA ASN A 167 6.69 -17.50 -8.54
C ASN A 167 5.54 -16.61 -8.04
N VAL A 168 5.63 -16.09 -6.82
CA VAL A 168 4.57 -15.28 -6.22
C VAL A 168 5.05 -13.87 -5.91
N VAL A 169 4.28 -12.87 -6.31
CA VAL A 169 4.42 -11.47 -5.91
C VAL A 169 3.40 -11.15 -4.82
N VAL A 170 3.86 -10.49 -3.77
CA VAL A 170 3.04 -9.98 -2.67
C VAL A 170 3.13 -8.47 -2.63
N GLY A 171 2.00 -7.79 -2.62
CA GLY A 171 1.89 -6.35 -2.40
C GLY A 171 1.17 -6.06 -1.08
N VAL A 172 1.69 -5.13 -0.29
CA VAL A 172 1.05 -4.67 0.95
C VAL A 172 1.15 -3.16 1.05
N ARG A 173 0.04 -2.51 1.35
CA ARG A 173 0.00 -1.12 1.79
C ARG A 173 -0.64 -1.05 3.17
N ALA A 174 0.02 -0.40 4.12
CA ALA A 174 -0.52 -0.13 5.44
C ALA A 174 -0.50 1.38 5.70
N CYS A 175 -1.64 1.94 6.09
CA CYS A 175 -1.82 3.35 6.35
C CYS A 175 -2.35 3.59 7.76
N ARG A 176 -1.82 4.63 8.42
CA ARG A 176 -2.22 5.12 9.74
C ARG A 176 -2.54 6.61 9.69
N ASP A 177 -3.11 7.11 10.76
CA ASP A 177 -3.04 8.54 11.03
C ASP A 177 -1.58 8.94 11.27
N PRO A 178 -1.14 10.12 10.80
CA PRO A 178 0.20 10.63 11.09
C PRO A 178 0.41 10.80 12.60
N GLU A 179 1.61 10.53 13.09
CA GLU A 179 2.01 10.79 14.48
C GLU A 179 3.05 11.94 14.53
N PRO A 180 2.86 12.96 15.37
CA PRO A 180 1.72 13.26 16.23
C PRO A 180 0.47 13.64 15.43
N PRO A 181 -0.73 13.58 16.09
CA PRO A 181 -1.98 13.92 15.42
C PRO A 181 -1.97 15.34 14.85
N PRO A 182 -2.70 15.57 13.75
CA PRO A 182 -2.69 16.85 13.06
C PRO A 182 -3.17 18.00 13.96
N GLY A 183 -2.38 19.02 13.99
CA GLY A 183 -2.62 20.36 14.49
C GLY A 183 -1.90 21.30 13.52
N ASP A 184 -1.14 22.26 14.04
CA ASP A 184 -0.18 23.04 13.22
C ASP A 184 1.07 22.21 12.81
N TYR A 185 0.99 20.88 12.93
CA TYR A 185 2.08 19.96 12.68
C TYR A 185 1.94 19.33 11.29
N VAL A 186 2.98 19.45 10.50
CA VAL A 186 3.13 18.76 9.22
C VAL A 186 3.81 17.42 9.51
N ALA A 187 3.14 16.31 9.21
CA ALA A 187 3.73 14.99 9.37
C ALA A 187 4.95 14.85 8.45
N ASP A 188 6.05 14.38 9.02
CA ASP A 188 7.31 14.17 8.33
C ASP A 188 7.38 12.70 7.85
N ILE A 189 8.02 12.48 6.72
CA ILE A 189 8.25 11.15 6.15
C ILE A 189 8.97 10.22 7.14
N SER A 190 9.81 10.74 8.02
CA SER A 190 10.51 9.98 9.06
C SER A 190 9.58 9.42 10.15
N SER A 191 8.36 9.96 10.27
CA SER A 191 7.33 9.49 11.22
C SER A 191 6.56 8.28 10.71
N VAL A 192 6.70 7.91 9.44
CA VAL A 192 6.00 6.77 8.83
C VAL A 192 6.52 5.46 9.43
N ARG A 193 5.63 4.71 10.06
CA ARG A 193 5.97 3.41 10.65
C ARG A 193 6.18 2.35 9.58
N SER A 194 7.07 1.40 9.88
CA SER A 194 7.39 0.29 9.00
C SER A 194 6.38 -0.88 9.16
N ASP A 195 5.09 -0.61 8.99
CA ASP A 195 4.02 -1.58 9.23
C ASP A 195 3.83 -2.57 8.09
N ALA A 196 4.02 -2.15 6.84
CA ALA A 196 3.81 -3.04 5.68
C ALA A 196 4.91 -4.11 5.56
N VAL A 197 6.11 -3.86 6.06
CA VAL A 197 7.23 -4.82 5.99
C VAL A 197 6.93 -6.12 6.76
N PRO A 198 6.57 -6.11 8.06
CA PRO A 198 6.26 -7.35 8.77
C PRO A 198 5.02 -8.06 8.20
N LEU A 199 4.04 -7.33 7.65
CA LEU A 199 2.89 -7.93 6.99
C LEU A 199 3.30 -8.66 5.71
N ALA A 200 4.09 -8.02 4.84
CA ALA A 200 4.60 -8.64 3.63
C ALA A 200 5.48 -9.86 3.93
N ALA A 201 6.34 -9.79 4.93
CA ALA A 201 7.15 -10.92 5.39
C ALA A 201 6.27 -12.09 5.83
N ALA A 202 5.25 -11.86 6.65
CA ALA A 202 4.34 -12.90 7.10
C ALA A 202 3.51 -13.52 5.95
N MET A 203 3.15 -12.72 4.91
CA MET A 203 2.51 -13.25 3.70
C MET A 203 3.47 -14.13 2.89
N VAL A 204 4.72 -13.69 2.74
CA VAL A 204 5.79 -14.43 2.07
C VAL A 204 6.07 -15.77 2.76
N ASP A 205 6.07 -15.80 4.10
CA ASP A 205 6.28 -17.02 4.88
C ASP A 205 5.17 -18.08 4.70
N LYS A 206 3.96 -17.66 4.32
CA LYS A 206 2.86 -18.57 3.96
C LYS A 206 3.01 -19.21 2.57
N ILE A 207 4.00 -18.80 1.78
CA ILE A 207 4.24 -19.38 0.46
C ILE A 207 5.08 -20.64 0.65
N THR A 208 4.46 -21.79 0.42
CA THR A 208 5.14 -23.10 0.36
C THR A 208 5.62 -23.35 -1.06
N VAL A 209 6.91 -23.60 -1.20
CA VAL A 209 7.59 -23.92 -2.46
C VAL A 209 7.71 -25.43 -2.59
#